data_a564693373c5adf2a0ddb2d9c512a7d8
#
_entry.id   a564693373c5adf2a0ddb2d9c512a7d8
#
_cell.length_a   1.000
_cell.length_b   1.000
_cell.length_c   1.000
_cell.angle_alpha   90.00
_cell.angle_beta   90.00
_cell.angle_gamma   90.00
#
_symmetry.space_group_name_H-M   'P 1'
#
loop_
_entity.id
_entity.type
_entity.pdbx_description
1 polymer ?
#
loop_
_entity_poly.entity_id
_entity_poly.type
_entity_poly.pdbx_seq_one_letter_code
_entity_poly.pdbx_strand_id
1 'polypeptide(L)'
;MSARLIDAHCHLDFDVFDADREDVMSRAAAVGVGHFIVPGTTRRRWPNVERLGRREDVSVCFGLHPYFLDAHDVRDLEALDTQLEAYPDAVAIGECGIDARLSDIDRQWQLFDAQLRLAKQHRLPVVIHCVQANDQVAKRLHQLDLPAGGLIHAFAGSPEQARRFLDAGFVVGIGGASTYERARRLHRAVQSLPDDGYVLETDSPDMPLSGYQGQRNEPSHVHDICHCVAALRDQPHATVAAHSTATAQRLFRLV
;
A
#
# COMPACT_ATOMS: atom_id res chain seq x y z
N MET A 1 9.83 -17.20 18.10
CA MET A 1 10.02 -15.77 17.80
C MET A 1 8.70 -15.27 17.23
N SER A 2 8.12 -14.16 17.73
CA SER A 2 6.92 -13.58 17.13
C SER A 2 7.26 -13.12 15.71
N ALA A 3 6.33 -13.29 14.78
CA ALA A 3 6.47 -12.76 13.42
C ALA A 3 6.71 -11.25 13.52
N ARG A 4 7.74 -10.73 12.83
CA ARG A 4 7.96 -9.29 12.73
C ARG A 4 6.87 -8.71 11.83
N LEU A 5 6.25 -7.61 12.25
CA LEU A 5 5.29 -6.89 11.44
C LEU A 5 5.95 -6.28 10.19
N ILE A 6 5.18 -6.18 9.13
CA ILE A 6 5.55 -5.45 7.91
C ILE A 6 4.60 -4.26 7.78
N ASP A 7 5.16 -3.06 7.58
CA ASP A 7 4.37 -1.93 7.09
C ASP A 7 4.28 -2.05 5.56
N ALA A 8 3.12 -2.49 5.08
CA ALA A 8 2.94 -2.83 3.67
C ALA A 8 2.78 -1.60 2.75
N HIS A 9 2.74 -0.39 3.31
CA HIS A 9 2.68 0.86 2.55
C HIS A 9 3.04 2.06 3.44
N CYS A 10 4.19 2.68 3.17
CA CYS A 10 4.61 3.91 3.83
C CYS A 10 5.54 4.74 2.93
N HIS A 11 5.44 6.07 3.01
CA HIS A 11 6.25 7.00 2.20
C HIS A 11 7.47 7.50 2.96
N LEU A 12 8.34 6.59 3.39
CA LEU A 12 9.61 6.92 4.03
C LEU A 12 10.57 7.72 3.11
N ASP A 13 10.30 7.78 1.81
CA ASP A 13 11.02 8.60 0.83
C ASP A 13 10.69 10.09 0.90
N PHE A 14 9.62 10.49 1.61
CA PHE A 14 9.16 11.88 1.69
C PHE A 14 10.10 12.72 2.55
N ASP A 15 10.28 13.98 2.13
CA ASP A 15 11.20 14.95 2.73
C ASP A 15 10.87 15.25 4.21
N VAL A 16 9.61 15.04 4.63
CA VAL A 16 9.17 15.22 6.02
C VAL A 16 9.89 14.28 7.00
N PHE A 17 10.48 13.19 6.49
CA PHE A 17 11.28 12.27 7.29
C PHE A 17 12.80 12.53 7.20
N ASP A 18 13.28 13.46 6.38
CA ASP A 18 14.72 13.61 6.14
C ASP A 18 15.53 13.88 7.42
N ALA A 19 14.94 14.61 8.36
CA ALA A 19 15.62 15.01 9.59
C ALA A 19 15.73 13.86 10.62
N ASP A 20 14.81 12.87 10.59
CA ASP A 20 14.70 11.86 11.65
C ASP A 20 14.31 10.45 11.14
N ARG A 21 14.50 10.16 9.86
CA ARG A 21 14.11 8.88 9.23
C ARG A 21 14.67 7.65 9.97
N GLU A 22 15.94 7.70 10.36
CA GLU A 22 16.57 6.59 11.08
C GLU A 22 15.96 6.40 12.48
N ASP A 23 15.61 7.48 13.15
CA ASP A 23 14.93 7.42 14.46
C ASP A 23 13.50 6.88 14.31
N VAL A 24 12.78 7.27 13.25
CA VAL A 24 11.44 6.75 12.90
C VAL A 24 11.51 5.23 12.68
N MET A 25 12.47 4.76 11.88
CA MET A 25 12.65 3.33 11.62
C MET A 25 13.09 2.57 12.89
N SER A 26 13.91 3.18 13.72
CA SER A 26 14.32 2.60 15.01
C SER A 26 13.15 2.47 15.97
N ARG A 27 12.24 3.46 16.03
CA ARG A 27 10.99 3.36 16.81
C ARG A 27 10.09 2.23 16.30
N ALA A 28 9.97 2.09 14.99
CA ALA A 28 9.22 1.00 14.37
C ALA A 28 9.81 -0.38 14.73
N ALA A 29 11.13 -0.53 14.63
CA ALA A 29 11.84 -1.76 15.01
C ALA A 29 11.64 -2.12 16.49
N ALA A 30 11.61 -1.11 17.39
CA ALA A 30 11.42 -1.31 18.83
C ALA A 30 10.04 -1.91 19.17
N VAL A 31 9.03 -1.69 18.33
CA VAL A 31 7.68 -2.27 18.49
C VAL A 31 7.44 -3.49 17.58
N GLY A 32 8.49 -4.02 16.96
CA GLY A 32 8.45 -5.27 16.20
C GLY A 32 8.14 -5.10 14.71
N VAL A 33 8.12 -3.89 14.15
CA VAL A 33 8.04 -3.67 12.70
C VAL A 33 9.42 -3.90 12.10
N GLY A 34 9.56 -4.87 11.22
CA GLY A 34 10.86 -5.33 10.72
C GLY A 34 11.06 -5.17 9.22
N HIS A 35 10.04 -4.69 8.50
CA HIS A 35 10.17 -4.47 7.06
C HIS A 35 9.16 -3.40 6.57
N PHE A 36 9.54 -2.67 5.53
CA PHE A 36 8.78 -1.54 4.99
C PHE A 36 8.64 -1.66 3.48
N ILE A 37 7.42 -1.48 2.96
CA ILE A 37 7.19 -1.34 1.52
C ILE A 37 7.05 0.14 1.21
N VAL A 38 7.95 0.66 0.38
CA VAL A 38 8.01 2.09 0.02
C VAL A 38 7.64 2.28 -1.44
N PRO A 39 6.42 2.73 -1.74
CA PRO A 39 6.00 2.99 -3.12
C PRO A 39 6.43 4.38 -3.59
N GLY A 40 6.96 4.45 -4.82
CA GLY A 40 7.27 5.69 -5.50
C GLY A 40 6.02 6.37 -6.03
N THR A 41 5.93 7.68 -5.90
CA THR A 41 4.76 8.47 -6.31
C THR A 41 4.96 9.28 -7.58
N THR A 42 6.20 9.67 -7.88
CA THR A 42 6.56 10.44 -9.07
C THR A 42 7.96 10.04 -9.55
N ARG A 43 8.22 10.18 -10.85
CA ARG A 43 9.55 9.96 -11.43
C ARG A 43 10.65 10.76 -10.70
N ARG A 44 10.35 11.99 -10.28
CA ARG A 44 11.29 12.86 -9.54
C ARG A 44 11.71 12.23 -8.21
N ARG A 45 10.85 11.44 -7.55
CA ARG A 45 11.11 10.83 -6.24
C ARG A 45 11.75 9.45 -6.32
N TRP A 46 11.73 8.78 -7.46
CA TRP A 46 12.31 7.43 -7.61
C TRP A 46 13.76 7.31 -7.13
N PRO A 47 14.67 8.31 -7.33
CA PRO A 47 16.01 8.21 -6.76
C PRO A 47 16.05 8.14 -5.23
N ASN A 48 15.07 8.75 -4.52
CA ASN A 48 14.96 8.62 -3.06
C ASN A 48 14.47 7.22 -2.67
N VAL A 49 13.51 6.69 -3.41
CA VAL A 49 12.99 5.31 -3.24
C VAL A 49 14.11 4.29 -3.45
N GLU A 50 14.89 4.40 -4.54
CA GLU A 50 16.04 3.53 -4.80
C GLU A 50 17.09 3.58 -3.68
N ARG A 51 17.36 4.77 -3.14
CA ARG A 51 18.31 4.91 -2.03
C ARG A 51 17.85 4.13 -0.80
N LEU A 52 16.54 4.15 -0.50
CA LEU A 52 15.95 3.38 0.58
C LEU A 52 15.99 1.88 0.30
N GLY A 53 15.74 1.46 -0.94
CA GLY A 53 15.77 0.06 -1.35
C GLY A 53 17.15 -0.62 -1.28
N ARG A 54 18.21 0.11 -0.92
CA ARG A 54 19.53 -0.48 -0.61
C ARG A 54 19.60 -1.07 0.80
N ARG A 55 18.59 -0.87 1.61
CA ARG A 55 18.47 -1.40 2.96
C ARG A 55 17.81 -2.78 2.90
N GLU A 56 18.27 -3.69 3.72
CA GLU A 56 17.72 -5.05 3.81
C GLU A 56 16.29 -5.08 4.36
N ASP A 57 15.90 -4.04 5.14
CA ASP A 57 14.59 -3.91 5.76
C ASP A 57 13.59 -3.11 4.92
N VAL A 58 13.91 -2.76 3.66
CA VAL A 58 13.07 -1.97 2.77
C VAL A 58 12.94 -2.65 1.41
N SER A 59 11.70 -2.80 0.94
CA SER A 59 11.38 -3.14 -0.45
C SER A 59 10.67 -1.98 -1.13
N VAL A 60 10.92 -1.81 -2.42
CA VAL A 60 10.47 -0.62 -3.14
C VAL A 60 9.57 -0.96 -4.32
N CYS A 61 8.68 -0.02 -4.63
CA CYS A 61 7.85 -0.03 -5.82
C CYS A 61 8.05 1.27 -6.60
N PHE A 62 7.79 1.26 -7.89
CA PHE A 62 7.83 2.46 -8.73
C PHE A 62 6.48 2.68 -9.40
N GLY A 63 5.99 3.91 -9.35
CA GLY A 63 4.70 4.27 -9.94
C GLY A 63 4.51 5.76 -10.11
N LEU A 64 3.35 6.12 -10.65
CA LEU A 64 2.91 7.47 -10.95
C LEU A 64 1.53 7.68 -10.32
N HIS A 65 1.52 8.37 -9.18
CA HIS A 65 0.36 8.52 -8.31
C HIS A 65 -0.62 9.60 -8.81
N PRO A 66 -1.93 9.39 -8.80
CA PRO A 66 -2.92 10.34 -9.32
C PRO A 66 -2.95 11.69 -8.59
N TYR A 67 -2.57 11.74 -7.31
CA TYR A 67 -2.47 13.01 -6.57
C TYR A 67 -1.47 14.00 -7.19
N PHE A 68 -0.44 13.48 -7.84
CA PHE A 68 0.61 14.27 -8.50
C PHE A 68 0.43 14.33 -10.02
N LEU A 69 -0.80 14.25 -10.52
CA LEU A 69 -1.11 14.14 -11.94
C LEU A 69 -0.45 15.25 -12.79
N ASP A 70 -0.41 16.48 -12.26
CA ASP A 70 0.21 17.63 -12.95
C ASP A 70 1.75 17.53 -13.06
N ALA A 71 2.38 16.69 -12.25
CA ALA A 71 3.82 16.43 -12.31
C ALA A 71 4.20 15.32 -13.30
N HIS A 72 3.21 14.63 -13.90
CA HIS A 72 3.45 13.53 -14.82
C HIS A 72 3.32 13.97 -16.28
N ASP A 73 4.21 13.47 -17.12
CA ASP A 73 4.13 13.63 -18.58
C ASP A 73 4.07 12.25 -19.28
N VAL A 74 3.84 12.27 -20.61
CA VAL A 74 3.72 11.05 -21.42
C VAL A 74 4.99 10.19 -21.41
N ARG A 75 6.16 10.81 -21.21
CA ARG A 75 7.47 10.13 -21.17
C ARG A 75 7.71 9.43 -19.83
N ASP A 76 6.92 9.73 -18.79
CA ASP A 76 7.10 9.11 -17.49
C ASP A 76 6.65 7.64 -17.48
N LEU A 77 5.73 7.24 -18.38
CA LEU A 77 5.39 5.82 -18.56
C LEU A 77 6.52 5.04 -19.22
N GLU A 78 7.21 5.61 -20.22
CA GLU A 78 8.40 5.00 -20.83
C GLU A 78 9.56 4.93 -19.83
N ALA A 79 9.70 6.00 -19.01
CA ALA A 79 10.68 6.03 -17.94
C ALA A 79 10.38 4.98 -16.85
N LEU A 80 9.09 4.72 -16.54
CA LEU A 80 8.70 3.68 -15.59
C LEU A 80 9.06 2.28 -16.11
N ASP A 81 8.81 2.01 -17.38
CA ASP A 81 9.20 0.74 -18.02
C ASP A 81 10.72 0.52 -17.93
N THR A 82 11.49 1.55 -18.33
CA THR A 82 12.96 1.55 -18.22
C THR A 82 13.43 1.38 -16.77
N GLN A 83 12.77 2.02 -15.80
CA GLN A 83 13.09 1.93 -14.39
C GLN A 83 12.92 0.51 -13.85
N LEU A 84 11.85 -0.16 -14.26
CA LEU A 84 11.56 -1.54 -13.84
C LEU A 84 12.57 -2.53 -14.45
N GLU A 85 13.03 -2.30 -15.67
CA GLU A 85 14.11 -3.09 -16.28
C GLU A 85 15.46 -2.86 -15.57
N ALA A 86 15.74 -1.62 -15.17
CA ALA A 86 16.99 -1.25 -14.51
C ALA A 86 17.04 -1.68 -13.03
N TYR A 87 15.88 -1.85 -12.39
CA TYR A 87 15.76 -2.20 -10.98
C TYR A 87 14.92 -3.49 -10.79
N PRO A 88 15.51 -4.67 -11.06
CA PRO A 88 14.79 -5.94 -11.03
C PRO A 88 14.30 -6.36 -9.63
N ASP A 89 14.82 -5.73 -8.58
CA ASP A 89 14.41 -5.98 -7.19
C ASP A 89 13.16 -5.16 -6.78
N ALA A 90 12.56 -4.41 -7.71
CA ALA A 90 11.27 -3.79 -7.47
C ALA A 90 10.20 -4.85 -7.20
N VAL A 91 9.48 -4.72 -6.07
CA VAL A 91 8.52 -5.74 -5.63
C VAL A 91 7.11 -5.53 -6.18
N ALA A 92 6.81 -4.34 -6.71
CA ALA A 92 5.52 -4.02 -7.33
C ALA A 92 5.62 -2.79 -8.24
N ILE A 93 4.59 -2.56 -9.05
CA ILE A 93 4.32 -1.25 -9.64
C ILE A 93 3.40 -0.49 -8.70
N GLY A 94 3.74 0.75 -8.43
CA GLY A 94 2.94 1.64 -7.56
C GLY A 94 3.80 2.66 -6.81
N GLU A 95 3.14 3.63 -6.28
CA GLU A 95 1.69 3.76 -6.13
C GLU A 95 1.07 4.37 -7.41
N CYS A 96 -0.06 3.81 -7.83
CA CYS A 96 -0.85 4.30 -8.95
C CYS A 96 -2.35 4.13 -8.64
N GLY A 97 -3.24 4.68 -9.43
CA GLY A 97 -4.67 4.43 -9.19
C GLY A 97 -5.57 5.59 -9.50
N ILE A 98 -6.72 5.64 -8.80
CA ILE A 98 -7.81 6.60 -9.02
C ILE A 98 -8.19 7.28 -7.71
N ASP A 99 -8.21 8.60 -7.72
CA ASP A 99 -8.83 9.43 -6.68
C ASP A 99 -9.98 10.26 -7.30
N ALA A 100 -11.20 9.80 -7.11
CA ALA A 100 -12.37 10.47 -7.69
C ALA A 100 -12.74 11.81 -7.01
N ARG A 101 -11.99 12.24 -5.99
CA ARG A 101 -12.09 13.59 -5.41
C ARG A 101 -11.30 14.63 -6.20
N LEU A 102 -10.34 14.17 -7.02
CA LEU A 102 -9.49 15.03 -7.83
C LEU A 102 -10.09 15.24 -9.21
N SER A 103 -9.63 16.28 -9.90
CA SER A 103 -10.01 16.59 -11.28
C SER A 103 -9.33 15.64 -12.28
N ASP A 104 -9.71 15.80 -13.54
CA ASP A 104 -9.12 15.10 -14.70
C ASP A 104 -9.15 13.57 -14.58
N ILE A 105 -10.31 13.05 -14.25
CA ILE A 105 -10.54 11.62 -14.04
C ILE A 105 -10.16 10.76 -15.26
N ASP A 106 -10.36 11.28 -16.47
CA ASP A 106 -10.03 10.57 -17.71
C ASP A 106 -8.51 10.37 -17.85
N ARG A 107 -7.72 11.37 -17.50
CA ARG A 107 -6.26 11.27 -17.50
C ARG A 107 -5.75 10.35 -16.39
N GLN A 108 -6.38 10.37 -15.21
CA GLN A 108 -6.09 9.39 -14.16
C GLN A 108 -6.30 7.96 -14.67
N TRP A 109 -7.44 7.68 -15.34
CA TRP A 109 -7.72 6.37 -15.91
C TRP A 109 -6.72 5.96 -16.99
N GLN A 110 -6.33 6.88 -17.88
CA GLN A 110 -5.31 6.62 -18.91
C GLN A 110 -3.97 6.22 -18.27
N LEU A 111 -3.51 6.98 -17.28
CA LEU A 111 -2.26 6.75 -16.57
C LEU A 111 -2.30 5.44 -15.77
N PHE A 112 -3.40 5.19 -15.08
CA PHE A 112 -3.62 3.96 -14.30
C PHE A 112 -3.63 2.72 -15.20
N ASP A 113 -4.40 2.76 -16.27
CA ASP A 113 -4.52 1.65 -17.24
C ASP A 113 -3.18 1.28 -17.88
N ALA A 114 -2.36 2.29 -18.20
CA ALA A 114 -1.02 2.06 -18.73
C ALA A 114 -0.13 1.36 -17.70
N GLN A 115 -0.17 1.77 -16.43
CA GLN A 115 0.60 1.13 -15.36
C GLN A 115 0.12 -0.30 -15.06
N LEU A 116 -1.19 -0.57 -15.15
CA LEU A 116 -1.71 -1.94 -15.04
C LEU A 116 -1.18 -2.85 -16.16
N ARG A 117 -1.04 -2.32 -17.38
CA ARG A 117 -0.46 -3.08 -18.51
C ARG A 117 1.02 -3.35 -18.30
N LEU A 118 1.79 -2.38 -17.81
CA LEU A 118 3.18 -2.59 -17.43
C LEU A 118 3.31 -3.65 -16.32
N ALA A 119 2.43 -3.62 -15.32
CA ALA A 119 2.41 -4.65 -14.28
C ALA A 119 2.19 -6.05 -14.85
N LYS A 120 1.29 -6.19 -15.81
CA LYS A 120 1.07 -7.47 -16.51
C LYS A 120 2.30 -7.91 -17.31
N GLN A 121 2.95 -6.98 -18.02
CA GLN A 121 4.16 -7.22 -18.80
C GLN A 121 5.32 -7.70 -17.93
N HIS A 122 5.59 -7.00 -16.83
CA HIS A 122 6.67 -7.31 -15.88
C HIS A 122 6.31 -8.42 -14.89
N ARG A 123 5.05 -8.89 -14.86
CA ARG A 123 4.53 -9.88 -13.91
C ARG A 123 4.73 -9.46 -12.46
N LEU A 124 4.58 -8.17 -12.20
CA LEU A 124 4.65 -7.56 -10.88
C LEU A 124 3.24 -7.32 -10.31
N PRO A 125 3.07 -7.44 -8.98
CA PRO A 125 1.85 -6.96 -8.33
C PRO A 125 1.73 -5.44 -8.45
N VAL A 126 0.53 -4.90 -8.14
CA VAL A 126 0.25 -3.46 -8.21
C VAL A 126 -0.17 -2.94 -6.86
N VAL A 127 0.39 -1.82 -6.41
CA VAL A 127 -0.06 -1.06 -5.24
C VAL A 127 -0.97 0.07 -5.70
N ILE A 128 -2.25 -0.01 -5.30
CA ILE A 128 -3.33 0.81 -5.88
C ILE A 128 -3.92 1.76 -4.86
N HIS A 129 -3.85 3.07 -5.18
CA HIS A 129 -4.63 4.13 -4.58
C HIS A 129 -6.07 4.09 -5.13
N CYS A 130 -7.06 3.97 -4.25
CA CYS A 130 -8.45 3.83 -4.69
C CYS A 130 -9.40 4.61 -3.78
N VAL A 131 -9.69 5.86 -4.16
CA VAL A 131 -10.58 6.72 -3.38
C VAL A 131 -11.87 7.01 -4.17
N GLN A 132 -13.01 6.64 -3.57
CA GLN A 132 -14.36 6.78 -4.14
C GLN A 132 -14.53 6.13 -5.53
N ALA A 133 -13.69 5.15 -5.89
CA ALA A 133 -13.68 4.48 -7.19
C ALA A 133 -13.69 2.94 -7.09
N ASN A 134 -13.96 2.38 -5.90
CA ASN A 134 -13.82 0.94 -5.62
C ASN A 134 -14.49 0.03 -6.68
N ASP A 135 -15.73 0.33 -7.06
CA ASP A 135 -16.48 -0.53 -7.98
C ASP A 135 -15.93 -0.47 -9.42
N GLN A 136 -15.53 0.73 -9.87
CA GLN A 136 -14.93 0.92 -11.18
C GLN A 136 -13.56 0.28 -11.28
N VAL A 137 -12.72 0.47 -10.24
CA VAL A 137 -11.38 -0.13 -10.16
C VAL A 137 -11.49 -1.65 -10.10
N ALA A 138 -12.32 -2.22 -9.22
CA ALA A 138 -12.53 -3.67 -9.13
C ALA A 138 -12.99 -4.27 -10.47
N LYS A 139 -13.94 -3.61 -11.15
CA LYS A 139 -14.38 -4.02 -12.50
C LYS A 139 -13.21 -4.03 -13.49
N ARG A 140 -12.37 -2.99 -13.47
CA ARG A 140 -11.23 -2.89 -14.39
C ARG A 140 -10.17 -3.95 -14.13
N LEU A 141 -9.85 -4.22 -12.87
CA LEU A 141 -8.90 -5.25 -12.48
C LEU A 141 -9.36 -6.65 -12.94
N HIS A 142 -10.64 -6.93 -12.76
CA HIS A 142 -11.22 -8.20 -13.23
C HIS A 142 -11.15 -8.36 -14.77
N GLN A 143 -11.31 -7.26 -15.53
CA GLN A 143 -11.21 -7.30 -17.00
C GLN A 143 -9.78 -7.52 -17.50
N LEU A 144 -8.77 -7.01 -16.78
CA LEU A 144 -7.37 -7.11 -17.20
C LEU A 144 -6.72 -8.44 -16.85
N ASP A 145 -7.25 -9.14 -15.84
CA ASP A 145 -6.69 -10.39 -15.33
C ASP A 145 -5.18 -10.26 -15.08
N LEU A 146 -4.84 -9.71 -13.90
CA LEU A 146 -3.45 -9.46 -13.49
C LEU A 146 -2.95 -10.64 -12.65
N PRO A 147 -2.12 -11.53 -13.19
CA PRO A 147 -1.78 -12.80 -12.54
C PRO A 147 -0.97 -12.63 -11.25
N ALA A 148 -0.30 -11.50 -11.06
CA ALA A 148 0.44 -11.20 -9.83
C ALA A 148 -0.44 -10.54 -8.75
N GLY A 149 -1.68 -10.17 -9.07
CA GLY A 149 -2.58 -9.48 -8.15
C GLY A 149 -2.06 -8.11 -7.71
N GLY A 150 -2.29 -7.77 -6.45
CA GLY A 150 -1.83 -6.49 -5.89
C GLY A 150 -2.42 -6.15 -4.55
N LEU A 151 -2.20 -4.91 -4.14
CA LEU A 151 -2.67 -4.30 -2.91
C LEU A 151 -3.61 -3.14 -3.24
N ILE A 152 -4.82 -3.15 -2.71
CA ILE A 152 -5.65 -1.95 -2.59
C ILE A 152 -5.30 -1.29 -1.27
N HIS A 153 -4.41 -0.29 -1.30
CA HIS A 153 -3.97 0.35 -0.08
C HIS A 153 -5.05 1.26 0.51
N ALA A 154 -4.94 1.61 1.79
CA ALA A 154 -5.87 2.46 2.56
C ALA A 154 -7.34 2.10 2.35
N PHE A 155 -7.66 0.81 2.28
CA PHE A 155 -9.01 0.36 1.97
C PHE A 155 -10.03 0.86 3.01
N ALA A 156 -11.08 1.52 2.53
CA ALA A 156 -12.18 2.06 3.34
C ALA A 156 -13.57 1.65 2.82
N GLY A 157 -13.64 0.55 2.07
CA GLY A 157 -14.85 0.03 1.43
C GLY A 157 -15.74 -0.81 2.33
N SER A 158 -16.76 -1.42 1.71
CA SER A 158 -17.66 -2.39 2.34
C SER A 158 -17.12 -3.83 2.21
N PRO A 159 -17.70 -4.82 2.95
CA PRO A 159 -17.38 -6.23 2.76
C PRO A 159 -17.53 -6.70 1.30
N GLU A 160 -18.58 -6.26 0.62
CA GLU A 160 -18.86 -6.62 -0.76
C GLU A 160 -17.79 -6.05 -1.72
N GLN A 161 -17.32 -4.84 -1.46
CA GLN A 161 -16.24 -4.22 -2.24
C GLN A 161 -14.91 -4.92 -1.98
N ALA A 162 -14.60 -5.26 -0.72
CA ALA A 162 -13.41 -6.04 -0.39
C ALA A 162 -13.44 -7.39 -1.13
N ARG A 163 -14.57 -8.10 -1.11
CA ARG A 163 -14.70 -9.37 -1.80
C ARG A 163 -14.43 -9.28 -3.31
N ARG A 164 -14.91 -8.23 -3.98
CA ARG A 164 -14.63 -8.03 -5.41
C ARG A 164 -13.14 -7.88 -5.71
N PHE A 165 -12.39 -7.23 -4.82
CA PHE A 165 -10.93 -7.13 -4.96
C PHE A 165 -10.25 -8.47 -4.71
N LEU A 166 -10.68 -9.21 -3.69
CA LEU A 166 -10.17 -10.56 -3.40
C LEU A 166 -10.44 -11.52 -4.57
N ASP A 167 -11.65 -11.50 -5.14
CA ASP A 167 -12.04 -12.32 -6.31
C ASP A 167 -11.20 -11.96 -7.56
N ALA A 168 -10.64 -10.75 -7.64
CA ALA A 168 -9.70 -10.32 -8.67
C ALA A 168 -8.22 -10.61 -8.34
N GLY A 169 -7.94 -11.32 -7.24
CA GLY A 169 -6.57 -11.66 -6.81
C GLY A 169 -5.83 -10.57 -6.04
N PHE A 170 -6.55 -9.55 -5.54
CA PHE A 170 -5.98 -8.46 -4.77
C PHE A 170 -6.23 -8.63 -3.27
N VAL A 171 -5.30 -8.18 -2.44
CA VAL A 171 -5.50 -8.02 -1.01
C VAL A 171 -5.81 -6.57 -0.67
N VAL A 172 -6.32 -6.32 0.54
CA VAL A 172 -6.63 -4.96 0.99
C VAL A 172 -5.71 -4.52 2.12
N GLY A 173 -5.26 -3.27 2.07
CA GLY A 173 -4.46 -2.63 3.11
C GLY A 173 -5.35 -2.06 4.21
N ILE A 174 -5.07 -2.42 5.45
CA ILE A 174 -5.78 -1.94 6.63
C ILE A 174 -4.85 -1.03 7.42
N GLY A 175 -5.17 0.25 7.40
CA GLY A 175 -4.40 1.31 8.03
C GLY A 175 -5.12 2.04 9.14
N GLY A 176 -4.64 3.25 9.46
CA GLY A 176 -5.12 4.11 10.55
C GLY A 176 -6.61 4.40 10.55
N ALA A 177 -7.27 4.36 9.38
CA ALA A 177 -8.72 4.52 9.28
C ALA A 177 -9.51 3.49 10.10
N SER A 178 -8.98 2.29 10.31
CA SER A 178 -9.61 1.23 11.11
C SER A 178 -9.73 1.57 12.60
N THR A 179 -8.91 2.49 13.11
CA THR A 179 -8.89 2.86 14.52
C THR A 179 -10.01 3.83 14.93
N TYR A 180 -10.73 4.38 13.96
CA TYR A 180 -11.82 5.33 14.24
C TYR A 180 -13.14 4.61 14.47
N GLU A 181 -13.82 4.83 15.61
CA GLU A 181 -15.10 4.22 15.96
C GLU A 181 -16.20 4.44 14.89
N ARG A 182 -16.15 5.58 14.20
CA ARG A 182 -17.08 5.94 13.11
C ARG A 182 -16.90 5.10 11.85
N ALA A 183 -15.77 4.38 11.70
CA ALA A 183 -15.43 3.59 10.50
C ALA A 183 -16.20 2.26 10.42
N ARG A 184 -17.48 2.25 10.81
CA ARG A 184 -18.31 1.04 10.94
C ARG A 184 -18.37 0.18 9.68
N ARG A 185 -18.31 0.81 8.49
CA ARG A 185 -18.31 0.07 7.22
C ARG A 185 -17.01 -0.70 7.04
N LEU A 186 -15.87 -0.06 7.31
CA LEU A 186 -14.56 -0.69 7.31
C LEU A 186 -14.45 -1.79 8.36
N HIS A 187 -14.96 -1.55 9.59
CA HIS A 187 -14.95 -2.57 10.64
C HIS A 187 -15.65 -3.85 10.20
N ARG A 188 -16.84 -3.75 9.58
CA ARG A 188 -17.53 -4.94 9.03
C ARG A 188 -16.73 -5.62 7.93
N ALA A 189 -16.03 -4.85 7.08
CA ALA A 189 -15.16 -5.43 6.07
C ALA A 189 -14.00 -6.20 6.74
N VAL A 190 -13.28 -5.59 7.69
CA VAL A 190 -12.19 -6.22 8.44
C VAL A 190 -12.61 -7.53 9.11
N GLN A 191 -13.81 -7.55 9.71
CA GLN A 191 -14.38 -8.75 10.35
C GLN A 191 -14.67 -9.88 9.36
N SER A 192 -14.95 -9.56 8.10
CA SER A 192 -15.32 -10.53 7.06
C SER A 192 -14.15 -10.99 6.17
N LEU A 193 -12.98 -10.36 6.28
CA LEU A 193 -11.81 -10.71 5.47
C LEU A 193 -11.29 -12.11 5.81
N PRO A 194 -10.88 -12.92 4.82
CA PRO A 194 -10.10 -14.12 5.08
C PRO A 194 -8.71 -13.76 5.65
N ASP A 195 -8.07 -14.70 6.31
CA ASP A 195 -6.79 -14.47 6.99
C ASP A 195 -5.64 -14.12 6.05
N ASP A 196 -5.75 -14.50 4.78
CA ASP A 196 -4.80 -14.19 3.71
C ASP A 196 -5.26 -13.09 2.76
N GLY A 197 -6.32 -12.36 3.10
CA GLY A 197 -6.95 -11.31 2.27
C GLY A 197 -6.53 -9.89 2.63
N TYR A 198 -5.67 -9.69 3.61
CA TYR A 198 -5.29 -8.35 4.06
C TYR A 198 -3.82 -8.23 4.44
N VAL A 199 -3.32 -7.01 4.42
CA VAL A 199 -2.06 -6.58 5.01
C VAL A 199 -2.31 -5.39 5.94
N LEU A 200 -1.36 -5.14 6.86
CA LEU A 200 -1.36 -3.95 7.70
C LEU A 200 -0.39 -2.92 7.14
N GLU A 201 -0.75 -1.66 7.25
CA GLU A 201 0.02 -0.54 6.72
C GLU A 201 -0.24 0.73 7.50
N THR A 202 0.57 1.77 7.30
CA THR A 202 0.35 3.08 7.93
C THR A 202 -0.08 4.16 6.96
N ASP A 203 0.38 4.13 5.72
CA ASP A 203 0.35 5.24 4.77
C ASP A 203 1.07 6.49 5.33
N SER A 204 2.05 6.28 6.22
CA SER A 204 2.81 7.38 6.82
C SER A 204 3.60 8.18 5.78
N PRO A 205 3.62 9.51 5.87
CA PRO A 205 3.29 10.40 7.00
C PRO A 205 1.81 10.73 7.17
N ASP A 206 0.95 10.27 6.25
CA ASP A 206 -0.47 10.56 6.19
C ASP A 206 -1.31 9.57 7.03
N MET A 207 -2.62 9.70 7.01
CA MET A 207 -3.58 8.76 7.62
C MET A 207 -3.36 8.47 9.12
N PRO A 208 -3.16 9.49 10.00
CA PRO A 208 -2.91 9.26 11.42
C PRO A 208 -4.06 8.49 12.09
N LEU A 209 -3.71 7.71 13.12
CA LEU A 209 -4.66 6.95 13.92
C LEU A 209 -5.60 7.87 14.71
N SER A 210 -6.72 7.30 15.19
CA SER A 210 -7.62 7.97 16.13
C SER A 210 -6.85 8.36 17.40
N GLY A 211 -6.95 9.64 17.78
CA GLY A 211 -6.18 10.23 18.87
C GLY A 211 -4.89 10.94 18.43
N TYR A 212 -4.43 10.71 17.21
CA TYR A 212 -3.21 11.33 16.66
C TYR A 212 -3.50 12.33 15.53
N GLN A 213 -4.74 12.80 15.40
CA GLN A 213 -5.11 13.74 14.34
C GLN A 213 -4.27 15.01 14.40
N GLY A 214 -3.76 15.44 13.24
CA GLY A 214 -2.88 16.61 13.13
C GLY A 214 -1.41 16.33 13.46
N GLN A 215 -1.05 15.09 13.81
CA GLN A 215 0.32 14.64 13.98
C GLN A 215 0.78 13.86 12.74
N ARG A 216 2.10 13.87 12.47
CA ARG A 216 2.72 13.05 11.46
C ARG A 216 2.57 11.56 11.84
N ASN A 217 2.03 10.75 10.93
CA ASN A 217 2.00 9.30 11.11
C ASN A 217 3.39 8.69 10.94
N GLU A 218 3.61 7.51 11.54
CA GLU A 218 4.90 6.78 11.49
C GLU A 218 4.67 5.27 11.33
N PRO A 219 5.62 4.54 10.73
CA PRO A 219 5.52 3.08 10.57
C PRO A 219 5.37 2.30 11.89
N SER A 220 5.83 2.85 13.02
CA SER A 220 5.62 2.26 14.35
C SER A 220 4.15 2.01 14.68
N HIS A 221 3.23 2.80 14.11
CA HIS A 221 1.79 2.68 14.34
C HIS A 221 1.16 1.44 13.69
N VAL A 222 1.86 0.71 12.81
CA VAL A 222 1.39 -0.63 12.36
C VAL A 222 1.12 -1.54 13.55
N HIS A 223 1.90 -1.43 14.62
CA HIS A 223 1.69 -2.17 15.86
C HIS A 223 0.32 -1.90 16.48
N ASP A 224 -0.08 -0.62 16.58
CA ASP A 224 -1.37 -0.22 17.15
C ASP A 224 -2.53 -0.58 16.22
N ILE A 225 -2.32 -0.47 14.90
CA ILE A 225 -3.29 -0.92 13.89
C ILE A 225 -3.49 -2.43 14.02
N CYS A 226 -2.43 -3.22 14.24
CA CYS A 226 -2.52 -4.65 14.48
C CYS A 226 -3.37 -4.97 15.72
N HIS A 227 -3.21 -4.24 16.82
CA HIS A 227 -4.05 -4.39 18.01
C HIS A 227 -5.52 -4.06 17.73
N CYS A 228 -5.79 -3.00 16.98
CA CYS A 228 -7.14 -2.64 16.58
C CYS A 228 -7.80 -3.74 15.72
N VAL A 229 -7.08 -4.25 14.71
CA VAL A 229 -7.57 -5.31 13.83
C VAL A 229 -7.79 -6.62 14.62
N ALA A 230 -6.91 -6.96 15.55
CA ALA A 230 -7.05 -8.10 16.44
C ALA A 230 -8.34 -8.03 17.26
N ALA A 231 -8.61 -6.87 17.86
CA ALA A 231 -9.87 -6.64 18.60
C ALA A 231 -11.11 -6.72 17.70
N LEU A 232 -11.06 -6.14 16.49
CA LEU A 232 -12.18 -6.19 15.54
C LEU A 232 -12.49 -7.63 15.06
N ARG A 233 -11.47 -8.47 14.92
CA ARG A 233 -11.57 -9.86 14.43
C ARG A 233 -11.76 -10.88 15.54
N ASP A 234 -11.74 -10.46 16.80
CA ASP A 234 -11.74 -11.34 17.98
C ASP A 234 -10.64 -12.43 17.88
N GLN A 235 -9.43 -11.98 17.51
CA GLN A 235 -8.26 -12.83 17.32
C GLN A 235 -7.09 -12.33 18.19
N PRO A 236 -6.15 -13.22 18.61
CA PRO A 236 -4.93 -12.78 19.27
C PRO A 236 -4.09 -11.87 18.36
N HIS A 237 -3.46 -10.83 18.92
CA HIS A 237 -2.54 -9.94 18.21
C HIS A 237 -1.48 -10.71 17.40
N ALA A 238 -0.84 -11.73 18.01
CA ALA A 238 0.17 -12.52 17.34
C ALA A 238 -0.36 -13.28 16.10
N THR A 239 -1.63 -13.67 16.10
CA THR A 239 -2.28 -14.33 14.96
C THR A 239 -2.48 -13.34 13.81
N VAL A 240 -3.01 -12.16 14.09
CA VAL A 240 -3.20 -11.10 13.08
C VAL A 240 -1.86 -10.65 12.51
N ALA A 241 -0.84 -10.46 13.37
CA ALA A 241 0.51 -10.13 12.94
C ALA A 241 1.08 -11.20 11.99
N ALA A 242 0.91 -12.48 12.31
CA ALA A 242 1.38 -13.58 11.49
C ALA A 242 0.66 -13.63 10.13
N HIS A 243 -0.67 -13.49 10.10
CA HIS A 243 -1.47 -13.50 8.87
C HIS A 243 -1.09 -12.34 7.94
N SER A 244 -1.06 -11.11 8.46
CA SER A 244 -0.69 -9.94 7.69
C SER A 244 0.74 -10.05 7.13
N THR A 245 1.69 -10.47 7.96
CA THR A 245 3.09 -10.64 7.54
C THR A 245 3.21 -11.71 6.45
N ALA A 246 2.59 -12.86 6.62
CA ALA A 246 2.60 -13.93 5.60
C ALA A 246 1.95 -13.48 4.29
N THR A 247 0.88 -12.69 4.38
CA THR A 247 0.21 -12.12 3.20
C THR A 247 1.12 -11.14 2.47
N ALA A 248 1.78 -10.22 3.19
CA ALA A 248 2.72 -9.27 2.60
C ALA A 248 3.93 -9.99 1.99
N GLN A 249 4.51 -10.98 2.67
CA GLN A 249 5.61 -11.78 2.14
C GLN A 249 5.24 -12.50 0.84
N ARG A 250 4.06 -13.12 0.79
CA ARG A 250 3.56 -13.77 -0.42
C ARG A 250 3.33 -12.79 -1.54
N LEU A 251 2.66 -11.65 -1.28
CA LEU A 251 2.32 -10.65 -2.27
C LEU A 251 3.56 -10.03 -2.90
N PHE A 252 4.49 -9.57 -2.08
CA PHE A 252 5.70 -8.87 -2.51
C PHE A 252 6.91 -9.77 -2.71
N ARG A 253 6.74 -11.11 -2.59
CA ARG A 253 7.79 -12.13 -2.75
C ARG A 253 9.01 -11.85 -1.88
N LEU A 254 8.77 -11.43 -0.64
CA LEU A 254 9.85 -11.17 0.33
C LEU A 254 10.42 -12.49 0.83
N VAL A 255 11.73 -12.53 0.98
CA VAL A 255 12.48 -13.72 1.42
C VAL A 255 12.65 -13.73 2.94
#